data_51ef2321813ad323faf481b48bfbec26
#
_entry.id   51ef2321813ad323faf481b48bfbec26
#
_cell.length_a   1.000
_cell.length_b   1.000
_cell.length_c   1.000
_cell.angle_alpha   90.00
_cell.angle_beta   90.00
_cell.angle_gamma   90.00
#
_symmetry.space_group_name_H-M   'P 1'
#
loop_
_entity.id
_entity.type
_entity.pdbx_description
1 polymer ?
#
loop_
_entity_poly.entity_id
_entity_poly.type
_entity_poly.pdbx_seq_one_letter_code
_entity_poly.pdbx_strand_id
1 'polypeptide(L)' 'MKRHTLAERIRDETGLTVKEFTAQLGIKPDVLQRYHNSNRVMLKIILAGYRAEVRGEVVGLA' A
#
# COMPACT_ATOMS: atom_id res chain seq x y z
N MET A 1 16.07 -1.60 -17.41
CA MET A 1 14.74 -1.57 -16.81
C MET A 1 14.83 -1.10 -15.37
N LYS A 2 14.03 -0.12 -15.04
CA LYS A 2 14.08 0.43 -13.70
C LYS A 2 13.19 -0.33 -12.73
N ARG A 3 13.70 -0.48 -11.53
CA ARG A 3 12.89 -1.01 -10.45
C ARG A 3 12.25 0.13 -9.70
N HIS A 4 11.00 -0.02 -9.39
CA HIS A 4 10.34 0.94 -8.52
C HIS A 4 10.75 0.66 -7.08
N THR A 5 11.14 1.72 -6.38
CA THR A 5 11.34 1.61 -4.94
C THR A 5 9.97 1.51 -4.28
N LEU A 6 9.97 1.13 -3.01
CA LEU A 6 8.72 1.08 -2.27
C LEU A 6 8.04 2.45 -2.27
N ALA A 7 8.80 3.51 -2.04
CA ALA A 7 8.25 4.85 -2.01
C ALA A 7 7.60 5.22 -3.34
N GLU A 8 8.25 4.90 -4.45
CA GLU A 8 7.72 5.19 -5.76
C GLU A 8 6.43 4.41 -6.02
N ARG A 9 6.41 3.15 -5.62
CA ARG A 9 5.23 2.31 -5.83
C ARG A 9 4.03 2.82 -5.03
N ILE A 10 4.25 3.17 -3.76
CA ILE A 10 3.18 3.68 -2.92
C ILE A 10 2.65 4.98 -3.50
N ARG A 11 3.55 5.87 -3.88
CA ARG A 11 3.14 7.15 -4.42
C ARG A 11 2.38 6.99 -5.73
N ASP A 12 2.83 6.07 -6.58
CA ASP A 12 2.22 5.84 -7.88
C ASP A 12 0.82 5.26 -7.73
N GLU A 13 0.61 4.38 -6.77
CA GLU A 13 -0.66 3.69 -6.60
C GLU A 13 -1.64 4.41 -5.68
N THR A 14 -1.14 5.20 -4.74
CA THR A 14 -1.99 5.84 -3.74
C THR A 14 -1.88 7.35 -3.71
N GLY A 15 -0.81 7.90 -4.26
CA GLY A 15 -0.55 9.32 -4.19
C GLY A 15 0.01 9.76 -2.85
N LEU A 16 0.32 8.82 -1.97
CA LEU A 16 0.81 9.12 -0.62
C LEU A 16 2.27 8.76 -0.49
N THR A 17 2.93 9.34 0.51
CA THR A 17 4.26 8.89 0.89
C THR A 17 4.12 7.59 1.69
N VAL A 18 5.24 6.88 1.81
CA VAL A 18 5.23 5.65 2.61
C VAL A 18 4.80 5.95 4.03
N LYS A 19 5.29 7.05 4.59
CA LYS A 19 4.94 7.44 5.95
C LYS A 19 3.44 7.67 6.10
N GLU A 20 2.85 8.37 5.16
CA GLU A 20 1.43 8.66 5.20
C GLU A 20 0.60 7.40 5.03
N PHE A 21 1.01 6.57 4.10
CA PHE A 21 0.30 5.33 3.81
C PHE A 21 0.31 4.39 5.01
N THR A 22 1.48 4.19 5.62
CA THR A 22 1.59 3.31 6.77
C THR A 22 0.87 3.87 7.99
N ALA A 23 0.86 5.18 8.12
CA ALA A 23 0.13 5.81 9.23
C ALA A 23 -1.37 5.53 9.10
N GLN A 24 -1.89 5.59 7.90
CA GLN A 24 -3.32 5.32 7.68
C GLN A 24 -3.67 3.86 7.93
N LEU A 25 -2.75 2.96 7.60
CA LEU A 25 -2.97 1.53 7.79
C LEU A 25 -2.70 1.06 9.23
N GLY A 26 -1.99 1.87 10.00
CA GLY A 26 -1.62 1.49 11.34
C GLY A 26 -0.49 0.48 11.40
N ILE A 27 0.33 0.41 10.37
CA ILE A 27 1.49 -0.49 10.35
C ILE A 27 2.76 0.33 10.27
N LYS A 28 3.89 -0.32 10.58
CA LYS A 28 5.18 0.35 10.56
C LYS A 28 5.76 0.33 9.15
N PRO A 29 6.52 1.38 8.76
CA PRO A 29 7.18 1.39 7.47
C PRO A 29 8.10 0.20 7.25
N ASP A 30 8.73 -0.29 8.30
CA ASP A 30 9.60 -1.46 8.21
C ASP A 30 8.86 -2.70 7.74
N VAL A 31 7.65 -2.88 8.21
CA VAL A 31 6.82 -4.01 7.83
C VAL A 31 6.49 -3.93 6.35
N LEU A 32 6.13 -2.75 5.90
CA LEU A 32 5.81 -2.56 4.49
C LEU A 32 7.01 -2.80 3.60
N GLN A 33 8.18 -2.33 4.03
CA GLN A 33 9.42 -2.55 3.29
C GLN A 33 9.74 -4.04 3.20
N ARG A 34 9.49 -4.77 4.26
CA ARG A 34 9.71 -6.21 4.28
C ARG A 34 8.82 -6.91 3.26
N TYR A 35 7.56 -6.51 3.19
CA TYR A 35 6.64 -7.08 2.21
C TYR A 35 7.10 -6.76 0.79
N HIS A 36 7.56 -5.54 0.57
CA HIS A 36 8.04 -5.15 -0.75
C HIS A 36 9.24 -6.00 -1.19
N ASN A 37 10.12 -6.32 -0.24
CA ASN A 37 11.33 -7.08 -0.54
C ASN A 37 11.08 -8.58 -0.66
N SER A 38 10.23 -9.12 0.18
CA SER A 38 10.13 -10.58 0.34
C SER A 38 8.75 -11.14 0.07
N ASN A 39 7.71 -10.33 0.14
CA ASN A 39 6.35 -10.84 0.01
C ASN A 39 5.49 -9.84 -0.74
N ARG A 40 5.74 -9.72 -2.03
CA ARG A 40 5.03 -8.75 -2.85
C ARG A 40 3.55 -9.04 -3.00
N VAL A 41 3.18 -10.30 -2.85
CA VAL A 41 1.77 -10.67 -2.89
C VAL A 41 1.02 -9.98 -1.76
N MET A 42 1.61 -9.99 -0.56
CA MET A 42 1.00 -9.33 0.58
C MET A 42 0.91 -7.82 0.36
N LEU A 43 1.96 -7.23 -0.19
CA LEU A 43 1.93 -5.82 -0.51
C LEU A 43 0.82 -5.50 -1.50
N LYS A 44 0.65 -6.34 -2.49
CA LYS A 44 -0.40 -6.17 -3.48
C LYS A 44 -1.78 -6.22 -2.84
N ILE A 45 -1.99 -7.13 -1.91
CA ILE A 45 -3.26 -7.25 -1.19
C ILE A 45 -3.52 -5.99 -0.37
N ILE A 46 -2.51 -5.49 0.31
CA ILE A 46 -2.64 -4.27 1.11
C ILE A 46 -3.03 -3.09 0.24
N LEU A 47 -2.37 -2.94 -0.89
CA LEU A 47 -2.67 -1.84 -1.80
C LEU A 47 -4.08 -1.96 -2.37
N ALA A 48 -4.49 -3.16 -2.72
CA ALA A 48 -5.83 -3.39 -3.25
C ALA A 48 -6.89 -3.05 -2.20
N GLY A 49 -6.66 -3.44 -0.95
CA GLY A 49 -7.58 -3.12 0.13
C GLY A 49 -7.69 -1.63 0.37
N TYR A 50 -6.57 -0.94 0.34
CA TYR A 50 -6.57 0.50 0.50
C TYR A 50 -7.37 1.18 -0.59
N ARG A 51 -7.17 0.75 -1.83
CA ARG A 51 -7.85 1.37 -2.96
C ARG A 51 -9.36 1.14 -2.88
N ALA A 52 -9.76 -0.03 -2.45
CA ALA A 52 -11.18 -0.34 -2.30
C ALA A 52 -11.81 0.55 -1.23
N GLU A 53 -11.13 0.74 -0.11
CA GLU A 53 -11.63 1.60 0.96
C GLU A 53 -11.78 3.04 0.52
N VAL A 54 -10.76 3.56 -0.16
CA VAL A 54 -10.78 4.94 -0.61
C VAL A 54 -11.90 5.18 -1.60
N ARG A 55 -12.18 4.20 -2.43
CA ARG A 55 -13.25 4.33 -3.42
C ARG A 55 -14.63 4.06 -2.85
N GLY A 56 -14.68 3.59 -1.62
CA GLY A 56 -15.95 3.32 -0.97
C GLY A 56 -16.60 2.02 -1.41
N GLU A 57 -15.88 1.16 -2.11
CA GLU A 57 -16.43 -0.08 -2.60
C GLU A 57 -16.81 -1.03 -1.47
N VAL A 58 -16.02 -1.00 -0.42
CA VAL A 58 -16.28 -1.88 0.73
C VAL A 58 -17.59 -1.53 1.39
N VAL A 59 -17.91 -0.26 1.40
CA VAL A 59 -19.15 0.23 2.01
C VAL A 59 -20.37 -0.38 1.34
N GLY A 60 -20.27 -0.60 0.06
CA GLY A 60 -21.37 -1.16 -0.68
C GLY A 60 -21.77 -2.56 -0.25
N LEU A 61 -20.93 -3.20 0.52
CA LEU A 61 -21.20 -4.54 1.03
C LEU A 61 -22.05 -4.54 2.30
N ALA A 62 -22.12 -3.42 2.91
CA ALA A 62 -22.86 -3.30 4.16
C ALA A 62 -24.37 -3.39 3.95
#